data_44d27a6ab11af1d44043cfd745a8cacc
#
_entry.id   44d27a6ab11af1d44043cfd745a8cacc
#
_cell.length_a   1.000
_cell.length_b   1.000
_cell.length_c   1.000
_cell.angle_alpha   90.00
_cell.angle_beta   90.00
_cell.angle_gamma   90.00
#
_symmetry.space_group_name_H-M   'P 1'
#
loop_
_entity.id
_entity.type
_entity.pdbx_description
1 polymer ?
#
loop_
_entity_poly.entity_id
_entity_poly.type
_entity_poly.pdbx_seq_one_letter_code
_entity_poly.pdbx_strand_id
1 'polypeptide(L)'
;MIKQIVHDPLFLAQKSAEVTFMDLQTAKDLLDTLAANRAGCVGLAANMIGVKKRIIVFDNNGTDTVMFNPEIIEKSGEYETEEGCLSLSGIRKAKRFQLITVKYLDINLKPQTGKFFGWTAQIIQHEIDHCNGILI
;
A
#
# COMPACT_ATOMS: atom_id res chain seq x y z
N MET A 1 -4.42 -3.81 16.44
CA MET A 1 -5.46 -4.88 16.38
C MET A 1 -5.49 -5.48 14.98
N ILE A 2 -5.49 -6.79 14.89
CA ILE A 2 -5.62 -7.49 13.61
C ILE A 2 -7.04 -7.28 13.08
N LYS A 3 -7.16 -6.86 11.82
CA LYS A 3 -8.44 -6.61 11.16
C LYS A 3 -8.72 -7.64 10.08
N GLN A 4 -9.99 -7.87 9.81
CA GLN A 4 -10.40 -8.72 8.70
C GLN A 4 -10.16 -8.01 7.36
N ILE A 5 -9.72 -8.78 6.37
CA ILE A 5 -9.48 -8.25 5.03
C ILE A 5 -10.82 -8.04 4.31
N VAL A 6 -10.98 -6.87 3.72
CA VAL A 6 -12.14 -6.51 2.90
C VAL A 6 -11.98 -7.12 1.51
N HIS A 7 -13.06 -7.73 1.00
CA HIS A 7 -13.08 -8.35 -0.33
C HIS A 7 -14.10 -7.72 -1.28
N ASP A 8 -14.85 -6.71 -0.83
CA ASP A 8 -15.90 -6.06 -1.63
C ASP A 8 -15.29 -5.15 -2.71
N PRO A 9 -15.43 -5.50 -4.02
CA PRO A 9 -14.87 -4.67 -5.08
C PRO A 9 -15.44 -3.26 -5.14
N LEU A 10 -16.70 -3.08 -4.76
CA LEU A 10 -17.35 -1.75 -4.77
C LEU A 10 -16.71 -0.83 -3.73
N PHE A 11 -16.37 -1.38 -2.57
CA PHE A 11 -15.66 -0.62 -1.54
C PHE A 11 -14.23 -0.31 -1.98
N LEU A 12 -13.51 -1.31 -2.51
CA LEU A 12 -12.11 -1.18 -2.91
C LEU A 12 -11.91 -0.27 -4.13
N ALA A 13 -12.94 -0.06 -4.94
CA ALA A 13 -12.90 0.84 -6.10
C ALA A 13 -13.06 2.32 -5.73
N GLN A 14 -13.24 2.65 -4.46
CA GLN A 14 -13.37 4.02 -4.00
C GLN A 14 -12.00 4.62 -3.68
N LYS A 15 -11.79 5.88 -4.06
CA LYS A 15 -10.56 6.60 -3.71
C LYS A 15 -10.50 6.87 -2.23
N SER A 16 -9.31 6.75 -1.66
CA SER A 16 -9.06 7.04 -0.25
C SER A 16 -8.70 8.51 -0.04
N ALA A 17 -9.12 9.06 1.09
CA ALA A 17 -8.86 10.44 1.48
C ALA A 17 -7.49 10.57 2.15
N GLU A 18 -6.97 11.80 2.22
CA GLU A 18 -5.74 12.07 2.95
C GLU A 18 -5.90 11.80 4.44
N VAL A 19 -4.80 11.43 5.09
CA VAL A 19 -4.79 11.15 6.53
C VAL A 19 -4.79 12.42 7.34
N THR A 20 -5.23 12.29 8.60
CA THR A 20 -5.08 13.30 9.64
C THR A 20 -4.29 12.70 10.80
N PHE A 21 -3.95 13.51 11.81
CA PHE A 21 -3.26 13.01 13.00
C PHE A 21 -4.08 11.95 13.77
N MET A 22 -5.38 11.84 13.51
CA MET A 22 -6.26 10.84 14.15
C MET A 22 -6.13 9.45 13.54
N ASP A 23 -5.38 9.29 12.45
CA ASP A 23 -5.30 8.02 11.71
C ASP A 23 -4.16 7.10 12.16
N LEU A 24 -3.42 7.44 13.22
CA LEU A 24 -2.30 6.64 13.73
C LEU A 24 -2.72 5.23 14.14
N GLN A 25 -3.90 5.09 14.73
CA GLN A 25 -4.40 3.77 15.14
C GLN A 25 -4.62 2.86 13.94
N THR A 26 -5.10 3.40 12.83
CA THR A 26 -5.27 2.63 11.59
C THR A 26 -3.93 2.10 11.08
N ALA A 27 -2.86 2.90 11.17
CA ALA A 27 -1.52 2.45 10.79
C ALA A 27 -1.05 1.28 11.66
N LYS A 28 -1.29 1.33 12.96
CA LYS A 28 -0.97 0.24 13.89
C LYS A 28 -1.76 -1.03 13.57
N ASP A 29 -3.05 -0.88 13.27
CA ASP A 29 -3.91 -1.99 12.89
C ASP A 29 -3.44 -2.63 11.57
N LEU A 30 -2.99 -1.81 10.62
CA LEU A 30 -2.40 -2.30 9.37
C LEU A 30 -1.11 -3.09 9.62
N LEU A 31 -0.23 -2.61 10.48
CA LEU A 31 1.01 -3.32 10.82
C LEU A 31 0.71 -4.66 11.49
N ASP A 32 -0.26 -4.70 12.40
CA ASP A 32 -0.67 -5.94 13.06
C ASP A 32 -1.28 -6.93 12.06
N THR A 33 -2.10 -6.42 11.14
CA THR A 33 -2.75 -7.25 10.11
C THR A 33 -1.74 -7.78 9.10
N LEU A 34 -0.75 -6.97 8.71
CA LEU A 34 0.34 -7.40 7.83
C LEU A 34 1.14 -8.53 8.49
N ALA A 35 1.51 -8.38 9.75
CA ALA A 35 2.24 -9.41 10.50
C ALA A 35 1.45 -10.72 10.58
N ALA A 36 0.13 -10.64 10.80
CA ALA A 36 -0.73 -11.82 10.89
C ALA A 36 -0.91 -12.55 9.55
N ASN A 37 -0.70 -11.87 8.43
CA ASN A 37 -0.86 -12.41 7.08
C ASN A 37 0.49 -12.60 6.36
N ARG A 38 1.59 -12.60 7.07
CA ARG A 38 2.96 -12.64 6.53
C ARG A 38 3.19 -13.76 5.51
N ALA A 39 2.55 -14.90 5.70
CA ALA A 39 2.75 -16.06 4.83
C ALA A 39 2.27 -15.82 3.38
N GLY A 40 1.35 -14.91 3.17
CA GLY A 40 0.78 -14.64 1.84
C GLY A 40 0.67 -13.17 1.48
N CYS A 41 1.32 -12.28 2.26
CA CYS A 41 1.13 -10.85 2.10
C CYS A 41 2.40 -10.08 2.44
N VAL A 42 2.79 -9.15 1.57
CA VAL A 42 3.97 -8.29 1.74
C VAL A 42 3.61 -6.81 1.85
N GLY A 43 2.35 -6.46 1.68
CA GLY A 43 1.88 -5.08 1.79
C GLY A 43 0.36 -5.01 1.91
N LEU A 44 -0.13 -3.92 2.50
CA LEU A 44 -1.56 -3.63 2.67
C LEU A 44 -1.80 -2.14 2.52
N ALA A 45 -2.99 -1.78 2.02
CA ALA A 45 -3.51 -0.43 2.06
C ALA A 45 -4.70 -0.36 3.02
N ALA A 46 -4.99 0.82 3.58
CA ALA A 46 -6.01 0.97 4.61
C ALA A 46 -7.41 0.56 4.15
N ASN A 47 -7.75 0.74 2.88
CA ASN A 47 -9.07 0.30 2.39
C ASN A 47 -9.24 -1.22 2.46
N MET A 48 -8.15 -1.99 2.50
CA MET A 48 -8.21 -3.44 2.64
C MET A 48 -8.64 -3.87 4.06
N ILE A 49 -8.62 -2.97 5.03
CA ILE A 49 -9.16 -3.20 6.38
C ILE A 49 -10.36 -2.30 6.69
N GLY A 50 -10.99 -1.74 5.66
CA GLY A 50 -12.23 -1.01 5.78
C GLY A 50 -12.09 0.48 6.07
N VAL A 51 -10.92 1.07 5.91
CA VAL A 51 -10.66 2.49 6.16
C VAL A 51 -10.23 3.19 4.87
N LYS A 52 -11.03 4.13 4.39
CA LYS A 52 -10.74 4.87 3.15
C LYS A 52 -9.80 6.04 3.41
N LYS A 53 -8.57 5.73 3.81
CA LYS A 53 -7.50 6.71 4.05
C LYS A 53 -6.24 6.27 3.33
N ARG A 54 -5.45 7.25 2.89
CA ARG A 54 -4.22 7.00 2.13
C ARG A 54 -3.09 6.58 3.06
N ILE A 55 -3.14 5.32 3.50
CA ILE A 55 -2.13 4.69 4.35
C ILE A 55 -1.75 3.36 3.72
N ILE A 56 -0.46 3.14 3.56
CA ILE A 56 0.05 1.83 3.16
C ILE A 56 1.08 1.34 4.16
N VAL A 57 1.18 0.03 4.29
CA VAL A 57 2.26 -0.65 5.01
C VAL A 57 2.86 -1.69 4.08
N PHE A 58 4.16 -1.92 4.17
CA PHE A 58 4.83 -2.88 3.31
C PHE A 58 6.11 -3.38 3.95
N ASP A 59 6.53 -4.56 3.51
CA ASP A 59 7.82 -5.14 3.88
C ASP A 59 8.93 -4.45 3.07
N ASN A 60 9.74 -3.65 3.75
CA ASN A 60 10.89 -2.97 3.17
C ASN A 60 12.16 -3.73 3.57
N ASN A 61 12.47 -4.78 2.80
CA ASN A 61 13.66 -5.62 3.03
C ASN A 61 13.76 -6.14 4.49
N GLY A 62 12.65 -6.62 5.03
CA GLY A 62 12.58 -7.19 6.38
C GLY A 62 12.07 -6.25 7.45
N THR A 63 11.86 -4.97 7.14
CA THR A 63 11.30 -3.99 8.08
C THR A 63 9.94 -3.52 7.60
N ASP A 64 8.91 -3.70 8.42
CA ASP A 64 7.58 -3.22 8.10
C ASP A 64 7.55 -1.69 8.20
N THR A 65 7.18 -1.05 7.10
CA THR A 65 7.25 0.40 6.93
C THR A 65 5.87 0.97 6.65
N VAL A 66 5.58 2.13 7.23
CA VAL A 66 4.32 2.87 7.04
C VAL A 66 4.57 4.09 6.16
N MET A 67 3.67 4.34 5.21
CA MET A 67 3.62 5.61 4.48
C MET A 67 2.21 6.19 4.60
N PHE A 68 2.13 7.44 5.06
CA PHE A 68 0.91 8.24 5.02
C PHE A 68 0.95 9.16 3.80
N ASN A 69 -0.18 9.26 3.09
CA ASN A 69 -0.34 10.10 1.90
C ASN A 69 0.76 9.87 0.85
N PRO A 70 1.06 8.61 0.49
CA PRO A 70 2.13 8.36 -0.47
C PRO A 70 1.76 8.89 -1.85
N GLU A 71 2.75 9.50 -2.51
CA GLU A 71 2.61 10.03 -3.86
C GLU A 71 3.88 9.72 -4.66
N ILE A 72 3.73 9.09 -5.82
CA ILE A 72 4.84 8.83 -6.71
C ILE A 72 5.10 10.10 -7.51
N ILE A 73 6.27 10.72 -7.31
CA ILE A 73 6.65 11.98 -7.96
C ILE A 73 7.59 11.78 -9.15
N GLU A 74 8.29 10.65 -9.22
CA GLU A 74 9.13 10.26 -10.35
C GLU A 74 9.06 8.75 -10.54
N LYS A 75 9.14 8.30 -11.80
CA LYS A 75 9.13 6.88 -12.13
C LYS A 75 9.84 6.64 -13.46
N SER A 76 10.53 5.51 -13.57
CA SER A 76 11.24 5.09 -14.77
C SER A 76 11.39 3.58 -14.84
N GLY A 77 11.68 3.06 -16.04
CA GLY A 77 11.87 1.63 -16.27
C GLY A 77 10.55 0.86 -16.26
N GLU A 78 9.63 1.23 -17.16
CA GLU A 78 8.33 0.57 -17.30
C GLU A 78 8.48 -0.91 -17.65
N TYR A 79 7.68 -1.77 -17.01
CA TYR A 79 7.58 -3.19 -17.34
C TYR A 79 6.17 -3.70 -17.01
N GLU A 80 5.80 -4.82 -17.64
CA GLU A 80 4.54 -5.49 -17.36
C GLU A 80 4.82 -6.71 -16.50
N THR A 81 3.90 -6.99 -15.57
CA THR A 81 3.98 -8.13 -14.66
C THR A 81 2.58 -8.59 -14.28
N GLU A 82 2.51 -9.69 -13.54
CA GLU A 82 1.26 -10.20 -12.98
C GLU A 82 1.35 -10.15 -11.46
N GLU A 83 0.24 -9.75 -10.81
CA GLU A 83 0.19 -9.59 -9.36
C GLU A 83 -1.06 -10.21 -8.77
N GLY A 84 -0.92 -10.80 -7.59
CA GLY A 84 -2.04 -11.22 -6.75
C GLY A 84 -2.25 -10.22 -5.60
N CYS A 85 -3.42 -10.26 -4.99
CA CYS A 85 -3.78 -9.41 -3.88
C CYS A 85 -4.54 -10.22 -2.83
N LEU A 86 -4.33 -9.90 -1.55
CA LEU A 86 -5.03 -10.58 -0.46
C LEU A 86 -6.55 -10.32 -0.50
N SER A 87 -6.96 -9.12 -0.92
CA SER A 87 -8.38 -8.73 -1.00
C SER A 87 -9.12 -9.30 -2.20
N LEU A 88 -8.43 -9.45 -3.34
CA LEU A 88 -9.05 -9.84 -4.61
C LEU A 88 -8.49 -11.19 -5.07
N SER A 89 -9.37 -12.09 -5.48
CA SER A 89 -8.98 -13.40 -5.97
C SER A 89 -8.37 -13.32 -7.37
N GLY A 90 -7.49 -14.28 -7.70
CA GLY A 90 -6.87 -14.40 -9.01
C GLY A 90 -5.64 -13.50 -9.18
N ILE A 91 -5.14 -13.48 -10.40
CA ILE A 91 -3.94 -12.74 -10.79
C ILE A 91 -4.36 -11.71 -11.83
N ARG A 92 -3.82 -10.50 -11.71
CA ARG A 92 -4.08 -9.39 -12.64
C ARG A 92 -2.78 -8.89 -13.23
N LYS A 93 -2.86 -8.47 -14.51
CA LYS A 93 -1.75 -7.81 -15.17
C LYS A 93 -1.62 -6.39 -14.63
N ALA A 94 -0.39 -5.96 -14.44
CA ALA A 94 -0.09 -4.62 -13.95
C ALA A 94 1.11 -4.04 -14.70
N LYS A 95 1.04 -2.74 -14.96
CA LYS A 95 2.18 -1.95 -15.45
C LYS A 95 2.89 -1.37 -14.25
N ARG A 96 4.20 -1.61 -14.16
CA ARG A 96 5.02 -1.16 -13.04
C ARG A 96 6.28 -0.47 -13.53
N PHE A 97 6.96 0.19 -12.60
CA PHE A 97 8.21 0.89 -12.89
C PHE A 97 9.31 0.37 -11.98
N GLN A 98 10.49 0.15 -12.55
CA GLN A 98 11.66 -0.39 -11.83
C GLN A 98 12.16 0.56 -10.75
N LEU A 99 12.08 1.87 -10.99
CA LEU A 99 12.54 2.91 -10.07
C LEU A 99 11.43 3.92 -9.86
N ILE A 100 11.15 4.22 -8.59
CA ILE A 100 10.18 5.25 -8.21
C ILE A 100 10.77 6.16 -7.14
N THR A 101 10.33 7.41 -7.12
CA THR A 101 10.56 8.34 -6.02
C THR A 101 9.21 8.66 -5.40
N VAL A 102 9.09 8.46 -4.09
CA VAL A 102 7.84 8.62 -3.35
C VAL A 102 7.99 9.72 -2.32
N LYS A 103 7.03 10.64 -2.32
CA LYS A 103 6.86 11.65 -1.28
C LYS A 103 5.78 11.16 -0.33
N TYR A 104 6.02 11.17 0.97
CA TYR A 104 5.09 10.64 1.96
C TYR A 104 5.35 11.24 3.34
N LEU A 105 4.45 10.96 4.29
CA LEU A 105 4.68 11.20 5.71
C LEU A 105 5.01 9.87 6.37
N ASP A 106 6.01 9.87 7.26
CA ASP A 106 6.37 8.67 8.01
C ASP A 106 5.42 8.44 9.20
N ILE A 107 5.68 7.41 10.01
CA ILE A 107 4.85 7.06 11.17
C ILE A 107 4.77 8.20 12.20
N ASN A 108 5.73 9.11 12.19
CA ASN A 108 5.75 10.29 13.06
C ASN A 108 5.12 11.52 12.37
N LEU A 109 4.46 11.34 11.22
CA LEU A 109 3.86 12.39 10.39
C LEU A 109 4.88 13.42 9.89
N LYS A 110 6.14 13.01 9.74
CA LYS A 110 7.19 13.88 9.20
C LYS A 110 7.34 13.65 7.70
N PRO A 111 7.45 14.74 6.90
CA PRO A 111 7.66 14.62 5.45
C PRO A 111 8.94 13.89 5.11
N GLN A 112 8.85 12.95 4.19
CA GLN A 112 9.96 12.17 3.68
C GLN A 112 9.88 12.09 2.16
N THR A 113 11.03 11.91 1.52
CA THR A 113 11.13 11.56 0.11
C THR A 113 12.13 10.42 -0.01
N GLY A 114 11.71 9.33 -0.62
CA GLY A 114 12.55 8.14 -0.74
C GLY A 114 12.55 7.59 -2.16
N LYS A 115 13.67 6.98 -2.55
CA LYS A 115 13.79 6.25 -3.82
C LYS A 115 13.72 4.76 -3.53
N PHE A 116 12.93 4.05 -4.33
CA PHE A 116 12.72 2.62 -4.21
C PHE A 116 12.86 1.99 -5.59
N PHE A 117 13.34 0.74 -5.63
CA PHE A 117 13.54 0.04 -6.88
C PHE A 117 13.21 -1.45 -6.72
N GLY A 118 13.03 -2.14 -7.87
CA GLY A 118 12.80 -3.57 -7.89
C GLY A 118 11.52 -4.00 -7.17
N TRP A 119 11.62 -5.08 -6.39
CA TRP A 119 10.47 -5.67 -5.70
C TRP A 119 9.82 -4.72 -4.70
N THR A 120 10.60 -3.99 -3.91
CA THR A 120 10.06 -2.99 -2.96
C THR A 120 9.25 -1.92 -3.69
N ALA A 121 9.76 -1.41 -4.82
CA ALA A 121 9.03 -0.44 -5.62
C ALA A 121 7.73 -1.03 -6.18
N GLN A 122 7.73 -2.29 -6.58
CA GLN A 122 6.54 -2.97 -7.07
C GLN A 122 5.46 -3.07 -5.99
N ILE A 123 5.82 -3.45 -4.77
CA ILE A 123 4.91 -3.52 -3.63
C ILE A 123 4.28 -2.15 -3.36
N ILE A 124 5.08 -1.11 -3.28
CA ILE A 124 4.60 0.27 -3.02
C ILE A 124 3.60 0.70 -4.08
N GLN A 125 3.90 0.47 -5.36
CA GLN A 125 3.01 0.83 -6.47
C GLN A 125 1.66 0.10 -6.38
N HIS A 126 1.67 -1.19 -6.03
CA HIS A 126 0.46 -1.98 -5.84
C HIS A 126 -0.42 -1.37 -4.74
N GLU A 127 0.18 -1.04 -3.58
CA GLU A 127 -0.58 -0.50 -2.46
C GLU A 127 -1.08 0.92 -2.73
N ILE A 128 -0.32 1.74 -3.45
CA ILE A 128 -0.78 3.07 -3.87
C ILE A 128 -1.96 2.97 -4.83
N ASP A 129 -1.98 1.96 -5.72
CA ASP A 129 -3.14 1.72 -6.58
C ASP A 129 -4.40 1.50 -5.74
N HIS A 130 -4.33 0.76 -4.64
CA HIS A 130 -5.46 0.60 -3.73
C HIS A 130 -5.92 1.94 -3.14
N CYS A 131 -4.99 2.84 -2.80
CA CYS A 131 -5.34 4.18 -2.33
C CYS A 131 -6.10 4.98 -3.38
N ASN A 132 -5.86 4.71 -4.65
CA ASN A 132 -6.51 5.38 -5.78
C ASN A 132 -7.79 4.67 -6.23
N GLY A 133 -8.21 3.61 -5.53
CA GLY A 133 -9.39 2.83 -5.88
C GLY A 133 -9.21 1.94 -7.10
N ILE A 134 -7.98 1.61 -7.46
CA ILE A 134 -7.68 0.71 -8.58
C ILE A 134 -7.73 -0.73 -8.09
N LEU A 135 -8.51 -1.55 -8.77
CA LEU A 135 -8.64 -2.98 -8.46
C LEU A 135 -7.47 -3.74 -9.08
N ILE A 136 -6.53 -4.12 -8.24
CA ILE A 136 -5.34 -4.83 -8.66
C ILE A 136 -5.11 -6.08 -7.79
#